data_78c6379fc0a6de837f57677c5008bde2
#
_entry.id   78c6379fc0a6de837f57677c5008bde2
#
_cell.length_a   1.000
_cell.length_b   1.000
_cell.length_c   1.000
_cell.angle_alpha   90.00
_cell.angle_beta   90.00
_cell.angle_gamma   90.00
#
_symmetry.space_group_name_H-M   'P 1'
#
loop_
_entity.id
_entity.type
_entity.pdbx_description
1 polymer ?
#
loop_
_entity_poly.entity_id
_entity_poly.type
_entity_poly.pdbx_seq_one_letter_code
_entity_poly.pdbx_strand_id
1 'polypeptide(L)'
;MKKGLISIIMAVYNCAPTLREAIDSIINQTYTNWEFIICDDCSTDNTLEIVREYEAKYPDKFKVIQNEKNSKLSYSLNHCLKYAEGEFIARMDGDDISLPDRFEKQVNYLREHPDVNLVSTLVQRFSEEGMADIVKKPEFPDRYTQRRQVAFNHATIMTYKYVYDKCGGYTVSKRTVRAQDYDLWFRFFYHNFKGVNMQEPLYLMREDINAIKRRTLKVRLYVVATTFKGFHLLGYPLHWYIKPAVVTVIKGLTPSFITLLYRKHQAKNK
;
A
#
# COMPACT_ATOMS: atom_id res chain seq x y z
N MET A 1 2.66 8.43 -21.75
CA MET A 1 3.32 7.39 -20.92
C MET A 1 4.64 7.00 -21.58
N LYS A 2 5.72 6.99 -20.79
CA LYS A 2 7.05 6.57 -21.27
C LYS A 2 7.15 5.04 -21.09
N LYS A 3 7.38 4.33 -22.21
CA LYS A 3 7.45 2.85 -22.23
C LYS A 3 8.59 2.31 -21.36
N GLY A 4 8.32 1.31 -20.56
CA GLY A 4 9.25 0.69 -19.64
C GLY A 4 9.60 1.54 -18.42
N LEU A 5 9.17 2.81 -18.32
CA LEU A 5 9.42 3.65 -17.15
C LEU A 5 8.50 3.25 -16.00
N ILE A 6 9.07 3.13 -14.80
CA ILE A 6 8.32 2.96 -13.56
C ILE A 6 8.20 4.32 -12.88
N SER A 7 6.98 4.82 -12.64
CA SER A 7 6.75 5.92 -11.72
C SER A 7 6.51 5.36 -10.32
N ILE A 8 7.46 5.57 -9.43
CA ILE A 8 7.32 5.17 -8.03
C ILE A 8 6.60 6.29 -7.30
N ILE A 9 5.53 5.97 -6.59
CA ILE A 9 4.75 6.93 -5.80
C ILE A 9 4.92 6.66 -4.31
N MET A 10 5.31 7.70 -3.56
CA MET A 10 5.45 7.67 -2.11
C MET A 10 4.78 8.90 -1.50
N ALA A 11 4.02 8.70 -0.44
CA ALA A 11 3.48 9.78 0.39
C ALA A 11 4.09 9.69 1.78
N VAL A 12 4.68 10.78 2.25
CA VAL A 12 5.40 10.85 3.52
C VAL A 12 4.77 11.87 4.47
N TYR A 13 4.80 11.55 5.76
CA TYR A 13 4.41 12.45 6.83
C TYR A 13 5.11 12.08 8.14
N ASN A 14 6.02 12.94 8.61
CA ASN A 14 6.79 12.74 9.84
C ASN A 14 7.46 11.35 9.90
N CYS A 15 8.28 11.03 8.90
CA CYS A 15 9.01 9.77 8.79
C CYS A 15 10.54 9.96 8.63
N ALA A 16 11.08 11.11 9.05
CA ALA A 16 12.51 11.43 8.94
C ALA A 16 13.45 10.30 9.43
N PRO A 17 13.15 9.56 10.51
CA PRO A 17 14.07 8.52 11.01
C PRO A 17 14.30 7.34 10.06
N THR A 18 13.33 7.00 9.21
CA THR A 18 13.36 5.82 8.34
C THR A 18 13.49 6.14 6.87
N LEU A 19 13.25 7.40 6.51
CA LEU A 19 13.06 7.82 5.13
C LEU A 19 14.29 7.63 4.25
N ARG A 20 15.50 7.88 4.78
CA ARG A 20 16.75 7.69 4.02
C ARG A 20 16.92 6.23 3.61
N GLU A 21 16.72 5.30 4.53
CA GLU A 21 16.81 3.87 4.25
C GLU A 21 15.79 3.43 3.19
N ALA A 22 14.55 3.93 3.27
CA ALA A 22 13.51 3.68 2.29
C ALA A 22 13.89 4.19 0.90
N ILE A 23 14.39 5.43 0.78
CA ILE A 23 14.81 6.02 -0.50
C ILE A 23 16.03 5.29 -1.06
N ASP A 24 17.05 5.01 -0.25
CA ASP A 24 18.25 4.31 -0.68
C ASP A 24 17.94 2.90 -1.20
N SER A 25 16.93 2.23 -0.65
CA SER A 25 16.46 0.93 -1.15
C SER A 25 15.87 1.01 -2.58
N ILE A 26 15.36 2.17 -2.97
CA ILE A 26 14.90 2.42 -4.35
C ILE A 26 16.07 2.77 -5.27
N ILE A 27 17.02 3.57 -4.80
CA ILE A 27 18.22 3.91 -5.58
C ILE A 27 19.02 2.65 -5.95
N ASN A 28 19.03 1.66 -5.06
CA ASN A 28 19.75 0.40 -5.22
C ASN A 28 18.99 -0.69 -6.00
N GLN A 29 17.87 -0.35 -6.66
CA GLN A 29 17.15 -1.32 -7.49
C GLN A 29 17.96 -1.70 -8.75
N THR A 30 17.95 -2.99 -9.12
CA THR A 30 18.60 -3.50 -10.33
C THR A 30 17.95 -2.95 -11.61
N TYR A 31 16.65 -2.74 -11.60
CA TYR A 31 15.93 -2.06 -12.68
C TYR A 31 16.10 -0.55 -12.55
N THR A 32 16.81 0.09 -13.50
CA THR A 32 17.26 1.49 -13.39
C THR A 32 16.35 2.51 -14.09
N ASN A 33 15.38 2.07 -14.93
CA ASN A 33 14.49 2.97 -15.66
C ASN A 33 13.25 3.35 -14.82
N TRP A 34 13.46 4.25 -13.87
CA TRP A 34 12.41 4.73 -12.96
C TRP A 34 12.52 6.23 -12.68
N GLU A 35 11.41 6.82 -12.32
CA GLU A 35 11.26 8.12 -11.67
C GLU A 35 10.62 7.95 -10.30
N PHE A 36 10.95 8.81 -9.33
CA PHE A 36 10.45 8.73 -7.96
C PHE A 36 9.72 10.01 -7.58
N ILE A 37 8.41 9.92 -7.42
CA ILE A 37 7.55 11.04 -7.07
C ILE A 37 7.16 10.91 -5.61
N ILE A 38 7.65 11.85 -4.80
CA ILE A 38 7.44 11.86 -3.35
C ILE A 38 6.57 13.05 -2.99
N CYS A 39 5.45 12.79 -2.31
CA CYS A 39 4.58 13.83 -1.78
C CYS A 39 4.74 13.94 -0.27
N ASP A 40 5.31 15.05 0.19
CA ASP A 40 5.29 15.42 1.61
C ASP A 40 3.90 15.96 1.99
N ASP A 41 3.26 15.30 2.96
CA ASP A 41 1.91 15.63 3.42
C ASP A 41 1.93 16.69 4.55
N CYS A 42 2.72 17.75 4.37
CA CYS A 42 2.92 18.83 5.34
C CYS A 42 3.56 18.33 6.64
N SER A 43 4.73 17.70 6.54
CA SER A 43 5.51 17.22 7.68
C SER A 43 5.98 18.38 8.58
N THR A 44 6.16 18.10 9.86
CA THR A 44 6.61 19.04 10.89
C THR A 44 8.00 18.69 11.45
N ASP A 45 8.58 17.60 10.97
CA ASP A 45 9.95 17.16 11.22
C ASP A 45 10.83 17.38 9.97
N ASN A 46 12.06 16.86 9.95
CA ASN A 46 13.00 17.03 8.84
C ASN A 46 12.67 16.19 7.60
N THR A 47 11.47 15.57 7.51
CA THR A 47 11.07 14.72 6.36
C THR A 47 11.20 15.47 5.04
N LEU A 48 10.65 16.71 4.94
CA LEU A 48 10.71 17.49 3.71
C LEU A 48 12.14 17.86 3.32
N GLU A 49 12.99 18.23 4.28
CA GLU A 49 14.40 18.54 4.05
C GLU A 49 15.13 17.34 3.44
N ILE A 50 14.94 16.16 4.01
CA ILE A 50 15.56 14.93 3.51
C ILE A 50 15.15 14.65 2.04
N VAL A 51 13.88 14.73 1.68
CA VAL A 51 13.47 14.42 0.29
C VAL A 51 13.99 15.48 -0.70
N ARG A 52 14.12 16.74 -0.28
CA ARG A 52 14.71 17.82 -1.10
C ARG A 52 16.22 17.61 -1.34
N GLU A 53 16.96 17.09 -0.36
CA GLU A 53 18.36 16.70 -0.56
C GLU A 53 18.50 15.65 -1.67
N TYR A 54 17.62 14.62 -1.70
CA TYR A 54 17.65 13.61 -2.74
C TYR A 54 17.21 14.17 -4.11
N GLU A 55 16.21 15.05 -4.16
CA GLU A 55 15.82 15.73 -5.40
C GLU A 55 16.98 16.57 -5.97
N ALA A 56 17.68 17.33 -5.13
CA ALA A 56 18.85 18.10 -5.55
C ALA A 56 20.00 17.22 -6.05
N LYS A 57 20.19 16.03 -5.43
CA LYS A 57 21.24 15.08 -5.81
C LYS A 57 20.92 14.31 -7.11
N TYR A 58 19.63 14.04 -7.37
CA TYR A 58 19.16 13.25 -8.51
C TYR A 58 18.01 13.94 -9.26
N PRO A 59 18.20 15.17 -9.81
CA PRO A 59 17.11 16.00 -10.33
C PRO A 59 16.32 15.37 -11.49
N ASP A 60 16.96 14.48 -12.26
CA ASP A 60 16.34 13.80 -13.39
C ASP A 60 15.46 12.60 -12.98
N LYS A 61 15.59 12.16 -11.73
CA LYS A 61 14.90 10.97 -11.22
C LYS A 61 13.88 11.27 -10.13
N PHE A 62 14.11 12.31 -9.35
CA PHE A 62 13.25 12.66 -8.22
C PHE A 62 12.36 13.84 -8.53
N LYS A 63 11.12 13.76 -8.08
CA LYS A 63 10.19 14.87 -8.07
C LYS A 63 9.53 14.95 -6.70
N VAL A 64 9.82 16.03 -5.98
CA VAL A 64 9.23 16.28 -4.65
C VAL A 64 8.12 17.30 -4.77
N ILE A 65 6.94 16.92 -4.28
CA ILE A 65 5.77 17.78 -4.16
C ILE A 65 5.38 17.90 -2.68
N GLN A 66 4.80 19.03 -2.29
CA GLN A 66 4.35 19.27 -0.93
C GLN A 66 2.88 19.65 -0.91
N ASN A 67 2.12 19.11 0.02
CA ASN A 67 0.75 19.55 0.28
C ASN A 67 0.76 20.78 1.20
N GLU A 68 -0.17 21.70 0.99
CA GLU A 68 -0.33 22.90 1.83
C GLU A 68 -0.74 22.56 3.28
N LYS A 69 -1.37 21.40 3.47
CA LYS A 69 -1.80 20.89 4.77
C LYS A 69 -1.81 19.37 4.77
N ASN A 70 -1.83 18.75 5.94
CA ASN A 70 -1.95 17.30 6.07
C ASN A 70 -3.30 16.79 5.51
N SER A 71 -3.27 16.28 4.29
CA SER A 71 -4.42 15.83 3.49
C SER A 71 -4.63 14.32 3.47
N LYS A 72 -3.78 13.57 4.15
CA LYS A 72 -3.78 12.11 4.32
C LYS A 72 -3.34 11.35 3.06
N LEU A 73 -2.99 10.09 3.28
CA LEU A 73 -2.35 9.19 2.31
C LEU A 73 -3.02 9.17 0.93
N SER A 74 -4.35 9.02 0.87
CA SER A 74 -5.08 8.93 -0.42
C SER A 74 -4.92 10.20 -1.27
N TYR A 75 -4.95 11.37 -0.67
CA TYR A 75 -4.78 12.63 -1.37
C TYR A 75 -3.35 12.77 -1.89
N SER A 76 -2.37 12.50 -1.04
CA SER A 76 -0.94 12.63 -1.37
C SER A 76 -0.52 11.63 -2.46
N LEU A 77 -1.02 10.38 -2.42
CA LEU A 77 -0.79 9.41 -3.50
C LEU A 77 -1.45 9.84 -4.82
N ASN A 78 -2.68 10.39 -4.78
CA ASN A 78 -3.30 10.96 -5.98
C ASN A 78 -2.53 12.18 -6.50
N HIS A 79 -1.90 12.94 -5.60
CA HIS A 79 -1.06 14.07 -6.01
C HIS A 79 0.18 13.56 -6.75
N CYS A 80 0.83 12.48 -6.28
CA CYS A 80 1.91 11.82 -7.01
C CYS A 80 1.45 11.31 -8.40
N LEU A 81 0.29 10.67 -8.48
CA LEU A 81 -0.24 10.10 -9.74
C LEU A 81 -0.42 11.14 -10.86
N LYS A 82 -0.65 12.41 -10.53
CA LYS A 82 -0.76 13.51 -11.52
C LYS A 82 0.55 13.77 -12.27
N TYR A 83 1.68 13.46 -11.65
CA TYR A 83 3.01 13.69 -12.21
C TYR A 83 3.65 12.41 -12.77
N ALA A 84 3.01 11.25 -12.57
CA ALA A 84 3.51 9.98 -13.04
C ALA A 84 3.45 9.88 -14.58
N GLU A 85 4.62 9.73 -15.22
CA GLU A 85 4.77 9.63 -16.68
C GLU A 85 5.00 8.20 -17.16
N GLY A 86 5.32 7.28 -16.24
CA GLY A 86 5.68 5.90 -16.53
C GLY A 86 4.53 5.04 -17.06
N GLU A 87 4.90 3.98 -17.75
CA GLU A 87 4.01 2.88 -18.12
C GLU A 87 3.51 2.15 -16.87
N PHE A 88 4.40 1.96 -15.91
CA PHE A 88 4.12 1.27 -14.65
C PHE A 88 4.06 2.27 -13.49
N ILE A 89 3.18 1.99 -12.54
CA ILE A 89 3.12 2.66 -11.24
C ILE A 89 3.52 1.64 -10.18
N ALA A 90 4.56 1.93 -9.42
CA ALA A 90 4.96 1.18 -8.24
C ALA A 90 4.72 2.00 -6.98
N ARG A 91 4.41 1.33 -5.88
CA ARG A 91 4.25 1.98 -4.58
C ARG A 91 5.43 1.70 -3.65
N MET A 92 5.71 2.67 -2.77
CA MET A 92 6.69 2.55 -1.69
C MET A 92 6.19 3.32 -0.46
N ASP A 93 6.42 2.78 0.74
CA ASP A 93 6.21 3.48 2.01
C ASP A 93 7.53 4.07 2.53
N GLY A 94 7.47 5.18 3.27
CA GLY A 94 8.65 5.91 3.75
C GLY A 94 9.33 5.29 4.98
N ASP A 95 8.83 4.16 5.47
CA ASP A 95 9.34 3.44 6.64
C ASP A 95 9.74 1.99 6.34
N ASP A 96 9.64 1.57 5.07
CA ASP A 96 9.88 0.21 4.62
C ASP A 96 11.13 0.10 3.72
N ILE A 97 11.52 -1.12 3.32
CA ILE A 97 12.67 -1.38 2.46
C ILE A 97 12.25 -2.25 1.28
N SER A 98 12.61 -1.83 0.06
CA SER A 98 12.44 -2.60 -1.16
C SER A 98 13.69 -3.44 -1.43
N LEU A 99 13.55 -4.78 -1.63
CA LEU A 99 14.71 -5.59 -2.01
C LEU A 99 15.18 -5.24 -3.43
N PRO A 100 16.47 -5.38 -3.73
CA PRO A 100 17.09 -4.81 -4.94
C PRO A 100 16.49 -5.30 -6.27
N ASP A 101 16.03 -6.53 -6.33
CA ASP A 101 15.50 -7.18 -7.54
C ASP A 101 13.97 -7.08 -7.69
N ARG A 102 13.29 -6.39 -6.77
CA ARG A 102 11.82 -6.28 -6.78
C ARG A 102 11.29 -5.74 -8.08
N PHE A 103 11.77 -4.59 -8.53
CA PHE A 103 11.23 -3.94 -9.74
C PHE A 103 11.50 -4.74 -11.00
N GLU A 104 12.70 -5.29 -11.13
CA GLU A 104 13.06 -6.12 -12.28
C GLU A 104 12.14 -7.35 -12.40
N LYS A 105 11.96 -8.08 -11.30
CA LYS A 105 11.06 -9.24 -11.25
C LYS A 105 9.61 -8.86 -11.56
N GLN A 106 9.11 -7.75 -11.01
CA GLN A 106 7.74 -7.31 -11.24
C GLN A 106 7.50 -6.86 -12.69
N VAL A 107 8.44 -6.12 -13.30
CA VAL A 107 8.36 -5.70 -14.71
C VAL A 107 8.39 -6.90 -15.63
N ASN A 108 9.33 -7.84 -15.41
CA ASN A 108 9.43 -9.05 -16.21
C ASN A 108 8.15 -9.88 -16.13
N TYR A 109 7.59 -10.07 -14.92
CA TYR A 109 6.35 -10.79 -14.74
C TYR A 109 5.18 -10.16 -15.53
N LEU A 110 5.00 -8.83 -15.45
CA LEU A 110 3.95 -8.13 -16.18
C LEU A 110 4.12 -8.21 -17.71
N ARG A 111 5.35 -8.25 -18.21
CA ARG A 111 5.65 -8.41 -19.65
C ARG A 111 5.40 -9.82 -20.16
N GLU A 112 5.72 -10.83 -19.35
CA GLU A 112 5.52 -12.25 -19.68
C GLU A 112 4.05 -12.67 -19.56
N HIS A 113 3.24 -11.93 -18.78
CA HIS A 113 1.83 -12.24 -18.53
C HIS A 113 0.93 -11.03 -18.90
N PRO A 114 0.69 -10.78 -20.19
CA PRO A 114 -0.02 -9.57 -20.66
C PRO A 114 -1.50 -9.50 -20.23
N ASP A 115 -2.07 -10.59 -19.74
CA ASP A 115 -3.41 -10.65 -19.16
C ASP A 115 -3.45 -10.25 -17.67
N VAL A 116 -2.27 -10.08 -17.01
CA VAL A 116 -2.13 -9.61 -15.65
C VAL A 116 -1.98 -8.09 -15.62
N ASN A 117 -2.77 -7.42 -14.80
CA ASN A 117 -2.83 -5.95 -14.73
C ASN A 117 -2.05 -5.40 -13.54
N LEU A 118 -1.78 -6.22 -12.52
CA LEU A 118 -1.12 -5.85 -11.28
C LEU A 118 -0.33 -7.02 -10.73
N VAL A 119 0.88 -6.75 -10.23
CA VAL A 119 1.64 -7.67 -9.40
C VAL A 119 1.92 -7.06 -8.04
N SER A 120 1.85 -7.89 -7.01
CA SER A 120 2.25 -7.61 -5.64
C SER A 120 3.25 -8.68 -5.21
N THR A 121 3.93 -8.50 -4.09
CA THR A 121 4.85 -9.52 -3.54
C THR A 121 4.44 -9.90 -2.12
N LEU A 122 4.99 -10.97 -1.60
CA LEU A 122 4.95 -11.21 -0.16
C LEU A 122 5.79 -10.13 0.55
N VAL A 123 5.54 -10.01 1.84
CA VAL A 123 6.21 -9.04 2.71
C VAL A 123 6.86 -9.80 3.86
N GLN A 124 8.15 -9.56 4.09
CA GLN A 124 8.85 -9.97 5.30
C GLN A 124 8.73 -8.84 6.31
N ARG A 125 8.20 -9.12 7.49
CA ARG A 125 8.20 -8.13 8.58
C ARG A 125 9.56 -8.07 9.25
N PHE A 126 9.92 -6.89 9.74
CA PHE A 126 11.14 -6.69 10.50
C PHE A 126 10.97 -5.58 11.56
N SER A 127 11.81 -5.62 12.58
CA SER A 127 11.91 -4.60 13.63
C SER A 127 13.37 -4.47 14.08
N GLU A 128 13.62 -3.66 15.10
CA GLU A 128 14.95 -3.58 15.74
C GLU A 128 15.39 -4.92 16.34
N GLU A 129 14.45 -5.81 16.67
CA GLU A 129 14.72 -7.15 17.20
C GLU A 129 15.12 -8.16 16.10
N GLY A 130 15.02 -7.78 14.80
CA GLY A 130 15.38 -8.60 13.66
C GLY A 130 14.20 -8.92 12.72
N MET A 131 14.39 -9.96 11.89
CA MET A 131 13.37 -10.42 10.95
C MET A 131 12.25 -11.19 11.65
N ALA A 132 11.00 -10.90 11.29
CA ALA A 132 9.80 -11.56 11.81
C ALA A 132 9.16 -12.47 10.74
N ASP A 133 7.84 -12.70 10.78
CA ASP A 133 7.15 -13.61 9.89
C ASP A 133 6.89 -12.99 8.48
N ILE A 134 6.73 -13.88 7.50
CA ILE A 134 6.30 -13.51 6.15
C ILE A 134 4.78 -13.40 6.12
N VAL A 135 4.28 -12.27 5.63
CA VAL A 135 2.85 -12.04 5.40
C VAL A 135 2.42 -12.76 4.12
N LYS A 136 1.89 -13.96 4.28
CA LYS A 136 1.41 -14.79 3.16
C LYS A 136 0.13 -14.22 2.55
N LYS A 137 0.02 -14.34 1.22
CA LYS A 137 -1.16 -13.98 0.43
C LYS A 137 -1.44 -15.08 -0.59
N PRO A 138 -2.72 -15.29 -1.00
CA PRO A 138 -3.02 -16.16 -2.12
C PRO A 138 -2.32 -15.67 -3.39
N GLU A 139 -1.72 -16.56 -4.16
CA GLU A 139 -1.01 -16.22 -5.38
C GLU A 139 -1.94 -15.52 -6.40
N PHE A 140 -3.11 -16.11 -6.64
CA PHE A 140 -4.11 -15.62 -7.58
C PHE A 140 -5.38 -15.14 -6.84
N PRO A 141 -5.35 -13.93 -6.23
CA PRO A 141 -6.53 -13.41 -5.54
C PRO A 141 -7.60 -12.99 -6.54
N ASP A 142 -8.84 -13.26 -6.16
CA ASP A 142 -10.03 -12.89 -6.92
C ASP A 142 -10.95 -11.95 -6.12
N ARG A 143 -12.08 -11.61 -6.71
CA ARG A 143 -13.12 -10.81 -6.03
C ARG A 143 -13.60 -11.47 -4.72
N TYR A 144 -13.63 -12.81 -4.64
CA TYR A 144 -14.05 -13.53 -3.42
C TYR A 144 -12.97 -13.54 -2.34
N THR A 145 -11.71 -13.50 -2.74
CA THR A 145 -10.57 -13.25 -1.83
C THR A 145 -10.71 -11.87 -1.18
N GLN A 146 -11.01 -10.83 -1.98
CA GLN A 146 -11.20 -9.47 -1.49
C GLN A 146 -12.34 -9.36 -0.46
N ARG A 147 -13.36 -10.21 -0.52
CA ARG A 147 -14.40 -10.30 0.50
C ARG A 147 -13.87 -10.75 1.87
N ARG A 148 -12.89 -11.65 1.88
CA ARG A 148 -12.37 -12.31 3.10
C ARG A 148 -11.20 -11.58 3.71
N GLN A 149 -10.34 -11.04 2.88
CA GLN A 149 -9.12 -10.33 3.26
C GLN A 149 -8.70 -9.35 2.16
N VAL A 150 -7.82 -8.41 2.49
CA VAL A 150 -7.20 -7.53 1.49
C VAL A 150 -6.42 -8.37 0.48
N ALA A 151 -6.74 -8.23 -0.81
CA ALA A 151 -6.23 -9.09 -1.88
C ALA A 151 -4.70 -8.96 -2.07
N PHE A 152 -4.18 -7.74 -2.06
CA PHE A 152 -2.77 -7.45 -2.34
C PHE A 152 -2.10 -6.72 -1.19
N ASN A 153 -0.78 -6.88 -1.04
CA ASN A 153 0.04 -6.06 -0.15
C ASN A 153 0.28 -4.69 -0.81
N HIS A 154 -0.43 -3.67 -0.35
CA HIS A 154 -0.51 -2.37 -1.02
C HIS A 154 0.84 -1.68 -1.22
N ALA A 155 1.78 -1.80 -0.27
CA ALA A 155 3.11 -1.20 -0.36
C ALA A 155 3.99 -1.80 -1.47
N THR A 156 3.68 -3.03 -1.91
CA THR A 156 4.52 -3.78 -2.84
C THR A 156 4.01 -3.78 -4.28
N ILE A 157 2.86 -3.18 -4.55
CA ILE A 157 2.25 -3.28 -5.87
C ILE A 157 3.07 -2.60 -6.96
N MET A 158 3.02 -3.22 -8.14
CA MET A 158 3.32 -2.62 -9.42
C MET A 158 2.17 -2.91 -10.38
N THR A 159 1.70 -1.89 -11.08
CA THR A 159 0.56 -2.01 -12.00
C THR A 159 0.76 -1.08 -13.19
N TYR A 160 0.08 -1.34 -14.28
CA TYR A 160 0.03 -0.38 -15.38
C TYR A 160 -0.70 0.91 -14.97
N LYS A 161 -0.25 2.07 -15.45
CA LYS A 161 -0.85 3.37 -15.13
C LYS A 161 -2.34 3.42 -15.46
N TYR A 162 -2.76 2.82 -16.59
CA TYR A 162 -4.17 2.81 -16.98
C TYR A 162 -5.11 2.15 -15.97
N VAL A 163 -4.60 1.26 -15.10
CA VAL A 163 -5.39 0.64 -14.03
C VAL A 163 -5.83 1.70 -13.02
N TYR A 164 -4.91 2.60 -12.62
CA TYR A 164 -5.28 3.74 -11.77
C TYR A 164 -6.26 4.68 -12.46
N ASP A 165 -6.04 4.96 -13.74
CA ASP A 165 -6.92 5.85 -14.53
C ASP A 165 -8.35 5.28 -14.60
N LYS A 166 -8.51 3.97 -14.87
CA LYS A 166 -9.80 3.27 -14.89
C LYS A 166 -10.44 3.17 -13.51
N CYS A 167 -9.66 2.92 -12.47
CA CYS A 167 -10.15 2.91 -11.10
C CYS A 167 -10.46 4.32 -10.55
N GLY A 168 -10.04 5.41 -11.21
CA GLY A 168 -10.21 6.79 -10.74
C GLY A 168 -9.30 7.15 -9.56
N GLY A 169 -8.10 6.55 -9.47
CA GLY A 169 -7.14 6.78 -8.39
C GLY A 169 -7.63 6.30 -7.03
N TYR A 170 -7.12 6.89 -5.96
CA TYR A 170 -7.56 6.61 -4.58
C TYR A 170 -8.78 7.45 -4.21
N THR A 171 -9.77 6.84 -3.55
CA THR A 171 -10.91 7.58 -3.02
C THR A 171 -10.49 8.44 -1.83
N VAL A 172 -10.63 9.76 -1.94
CA VAL A 172 -10.39 10.71 -0.84
C VAL A 172 -11.68 10.90 -0.05
N SER A 173 -11.79 10.24 1.10
CA SER A 173 -12.97 10.28 1.96
C SER A 173 -12.62 9.89 3.39
N LYS A 174 -13.41 10.38 4.37
CA LYS A 174 -13.29 9.95 5.78
C LYS A 174 -13.35 8.43 5.94
N ARG A 175 -14.17 7.73 5.14
CA ARG A 175 -14.32 6.26 5.20
C ARG A 175 -13.08 5.49 4.72
N THR A 176 -12.24 6.11 3.88
CA THR A 176 -11.08 5.45 3.26
C THR A 176 -9.74 5.78 3.94
N VAL A 177 -9.71 6.61 4.97
CA VAL A 177 -8.46 7.04 5.66
C VAL A 177 -7.58 5.86 6.11
N ARG A 178 -8.17 4.70 6.41
CA ARG A 178 -7.47 3.45 6.79
C ARG A 178 -7.96 2.24 6.00
N ALA A 179 -8.56 2.47 4.83
CA ALA A 179 -9.09 1.45 3.94
C ALA A 179 -9.02 1.89 2.47
N GLN A 180 -8.02 2.73 2.15
CA GLN A 180 -7.81 3.26 0.80
C GLN A 180 -7.46 2.16 -0.20
N ASP A 181 -6.63 1.21 0.22
CA ASP A 181 -6.25 0.02 -0.52
C ASP A 181 -7.45 -0.92 -0.71
N TYR A 182 -8.20 -1.16 0.38
CA TYR A 182 -9.36 -2.03 0.36
C TYR A 182 -10.44 -1.51 -0.59
N ASP A 183 -10.70 -0.20 -0.61
CA ASP A 183 -11.60 0.47 -1.56
C ASP A 183 -11.09 0.35 -3.01
N LEU A 184 -9.79 0.55 -3.22
CA LEU A 184 -9.16 0.45 -4.54
C LEU A 184 -9.31 -0.97 -5.13
N TRP A 185 -9.10 -2.01 -4.31
CA TRP A 185 -9.21 -3.40 -4.80
C TRP A 185 -10.64 -3.80 -5.14
N PHE A 186 -11.66 -3.26 -4.50
CA PHE A 186 -13.04 -3.46 -4.94
C PHE A 186 -13.28 -2.88 -6.33
N ARG A 187 -12.76 -1.69 -6.63
CA ARG A 187 -12.86 -1.07 -7.95
C ARG A 187 -12.01 -1.81 -8.98
N PHE A 188 -10.84 -2.30 -8.60
CA PHE A 188 -9.99 -3.15 -9.42
C PHE A 188 -10.75 -4.38 -9.92
N PHE A 189 -11.36 -5.14 -9.01
CA PHE A 189 -12.15 -6.32 -9.39
C PHE A 189 -13.47 -5.98 -10.10
N TYR A 190 -14.04 -4.81 -9.85
CA TYR A 190 -15.20 -4.33 -10.60
C TYR A 190 -14.89 -4.13 -12.10
N HIS A 191 -13.69 -3.69 -12.42
CA HIS A 191 -13.19 -3.58 -13.81
C HIS A 191 -12.69 -4.91 -14.40
N ASN A 192 -12.88 -6.04 -13.69
CA ASN A 192 -12.41 -7.37 -14.09
C ASN A 192 -10.89 -7.46 -14.31
N PHE A 193 -10.12 -6.62 -13.67
CA PHE A 193 -8.67 -6.71 -13.71
C PHE A 193 -8.16 -7.95 -12.96
N LYS A 194 -7.05 -8.51 -13.45
CA LYS A 194 -6.33 -9.64 -12.85
C LYS A 194 -5.07 -9.17 -12.16
N GLY A 195 -4.82 -9.68 -10.96
CA GLY A 195 -3.60 -9.41 -10.22
C GLY A 195 -3.02 -10.66 -9.60
N VAL A 196 -1.72 -10.64 -9.36
CA VAL A 196 -0.96 -11.76 -8.82
C VAL A 196 -0.15 -11.30 -7.61
N ASN A 197 -0.08 -12.13 -6.57
CA ASN A 197 0.90 -11.99 -5.50
C ASN A 197 2.05 -12.97 -5.78
N MET A 198 3.17 -12.46 -6.27
CA MET A 198 4.41 -13.23 -6.39
C MET A 198 4.75 -13.83 -5.01
N GLN A 199 5.04 -15.13 -4.98
CA GLN A 199 5.24 -15.86 -3.72
C GLN A 199 6.67 -15.68 -3.15
N GLU A 200 7.30 -14.54 -3.46
CA GLU A 200 8.60 -14.14 -2.94
C GLU A 200 8.45 -12.90 -2.04
N PRO A 201 9.15 -12.83 -0.89
CA PRO A 201 9.17 -11.66 -0.03
C PRO A 201 10.20 -10.63 -0.54
N LEU A 202 9.81 -9.81 -1.51
CA LEU A 202 10.66 -8.79 -2.13
C LEU A 202 10.56 -7.41 -1.44
N TYR A 203 10.00 -7.37 -0.25
CA TYR A 203 9.73 -6.14 0.50
C TYR A 203 9.81 -6.39 2.00
N LEU A 204 10.56 -5.56 2.70
CA LEU A 204 10.67 -5.58 4.14
C LEU A 204 9.76 -4.49 4.72
N MET A 205 8.78 -4.91 5.53
CA MET A 205 7.83 -4.02 6.18
C MET A 205 8.22 -3.83 7.64
N ARG A 206 8.47 -2.58 8.01
CA ARG A 206 8.80 -2.24 9.41
C ARG A 206 7.57 -2.41 10.31
N GLU A 207 7.73 -3.08 11.44
CA GLU A 207 6.65 -3.25 12.40
C GLU A 207 6.37 -1.95 13.16
N ASP A 208 5.13 -1.47 13.04
CA ASP A 208 4.63 -0.33 13.80
C ASP A 208 3.84 -0.79 15.03
N ILE A 209 4.47 -0.78 16.18
CA ILE A 209 3.86 -1.15 17.46
C ILE A 209 2.63 -0.27 17.79
N ASN A 210 2.63 0.98 17.32
CA ASN A 210 1.52 1.91 17.55
C ASN A 210 0.35 1.73 16.58
N ALA A 211 0.48 0.90 15.53
CA ALA A 211 -0.59 0.65 14.57
C ALA A 211 -1.89 0.13 15.23
N ILE A 212 -1.78 -0.60 16.34
CA ILE A 212 -2.93 -1.13 17.09
C ILE A 212 -3.70 0.00 17.78
N LYS A 213 -2.99 0.96 18.38
CA LYS A 213 -3.62 2.10 19.10
C LYS A 213 -4.43 3.00 18.17
N ARG A 214 -4.07 3.07 16.88
CA ARG A 214 -4.76 3.89 15.88
C ARG A 214 -6.07 3.29 15.36
N ARG A 215 -6.45 2.05 15.75
CA ARG A 215 -7.67 1.34 15.31
C ARG A 215 -8.87 1.62 16.22
N THR A 216 -9.29 2.87 16.32
CA THR A 216 -10.46 3.29 17.10
C THR A 216 -11.77 2.69 16.56
N LEU A 217 -12.85 2.68 17.36
CA LEU A 217 -14.19 2.23 16.91
C LEU A 217 -14.66 3.02 15.67
N LYS A 218 -14.44 4.34 15.64
CA LYS A 218 -14.77 5.18 14.49
C LYS A 218 -14.08 4.73 13.21
N VAL A 219 -12.78 4.40 13.28
CA VAL A 219 -12.01 3.87 12.14
C VAL A 219 -12.58 2.52 11.68
N ARG A 220 -12.96 1.63 12.61
CA ARG A 220 -13.56 0.34 12.29
C ARG A 220 -14.91 0.50 11.56
N LEU A 221 -15.75 1.43 11.99
CA LEU A 221 -17.03 1.74 11.31
C LEU A 221 -16.78 2.27 9.89
N TYR A 222 -15.77 3.09 9.68
CA TYR A 222 -15.38 3.53 8.34
C TYR A 222 -14.93 2.38 7.44
N VAL A 223 -14.18 1.42 7.98
CA VAL A 223 -13.79 0.20 7.23
C VAL A 223 -15.02 -0.61 6.84
N VAL A 224 -16.02 -0.77 7.74
CA VAL A 224 -17.29 -1.45 7.42
C VAL A 224 -18.05 -0.70 6.34
N ALA A 225 -18.17 0.62 6.44
CA ALA A 225 -18.83 1.42 5.40
C ALA A 225 -18.14 1.26 4.03
N THR A 226 -16.81 1.19 4.01
CA THR A 226 -16.03 0.90 2.80
C THR A 226 -16.30 -0.51 2.29
N THR A 227 -16.34 -1.50 3.18
CA THR A 227 -16.68 -2.90 2.85
C THR A 227 -18.06 -3.01 2.22
N PHE A 228 -19.06 -2.37 2.82
CA PHE A 228 -20.45 -2.41 2.32
C PHE A 228 -20.57 -1.77 0.95
N LYS A 229 -19.88 -0.62 0.73
CA LYS A 229 -19.83 0.02 -0.58
C LYS A 229 -19.18 -0.88 -1.62
N GLY A 230 -18.07 -1.53 -1.27
CA GLY A 230 -17.39 -2.49 -2.14
C GLY A 230 -18.24 -3.73 -2.44
N PHE A 231 -18.96 -4.27 -1.45
CA PHE A 231 -19.88 -5.39 -1.64
C PHE A 231 -21.03 -5.03 -2.58
N HIS A 232 -21.61 -3.85 -2.40
CA HIS A 232 -22.65 -3.34 -3.31
C HIS A 232 -22.10 -3.20 -4.74
N LEU A 233 -20.91 -2.59 -4.91
CA LEU A 233 -20.26 -2.42 -6.20
C LEU A 233 -20.05 -3.74 -6.94
N LEU A 234 -19.67 -4.79 -6.21
CA LEU A 234 -19.42 -6.12 -6.80
C LEU A 234 -20.68 -7.01 -6.87
N GLY A 235 -21.85 -6.51 -6.44
CA GLY A 235 -23.11 -7.25 -6.48
C GLY A 235 -23.14 -8.46 -5.55
N TYR A 236 -22.51 -8.37 -4.37
CA TYR A 236 -22.54 -9.49 -3.43
C TYR A 236 -23.89 -9.62 -2.71
N PRO A 237 -24.31 -10.85 -2.35
CA PRO A 237 -25.59 -11.10 -1.70
C PRO A 237 -25.63 -10.47 -0.29
N LEU A 238 -26.82 -9.98 0.11
CA LEU A 238 -27.01 -9.20 1.35
C LEU A 238 -26.58 -9.95 2.63
N HIS A 239 -26.72 -11.26 2.69
CA HIS A 239 -26.30 -12.03 3.87
C HIS A 239 -24.77 -11.98 4.12
N TRP A 240 -23.96 -11.60 3.12
CA TRP A 240 -22.51 -11.42 3.31
C TRP A 240 -22.15 -10.17 4.11
N TYR A 241 -23.04 -9.18 4.21
CA TYR A 241 -22.85 -7.96 4.98
C TYR A 241 -22.88 -8.19 6.49
N ILE A 242 -23.52 -9.29 6.93
CA ILE A 242 -23.71 -9.60 8.36
C ILE A 242 -22.35 -9.80 9.05
N LYS A 243 -21.47 -10.63 8.47
CA LYS A 243 -20.17 -10.97 9.09
C LYS A 243 -19.28 -9.73 9.35
N PRO A 244 -19.01 -8.82 8.40
CA PRO A 244 -18.24 -7.61 8.67
C PRO A 244 -18.88 -6.71 9.74
N ALA A 245 -20.19 -6.57 9.76
CA ALA A 245 -20.91 -5.80 10.77
C ALA A 245 -20.70 -6.39 12.18
N VAL A 246 -20.99 -7.69 12.34
CA VAL A 246 -20.85 -8.39 13.63
C VAL A 246 -19.42 -8.37 14.14
N VAL A 247 -18.44 -8.72 13.29
CA VAL A 247 -17.02 -8.71 13.65
C VAL A 247 -16.56 -7.32 14.09
N THR A 248 -17.07 -6.28 13.47
CA THR A 248 -16.72 -4.89 13.84
C THR A 248 -17.26 -4.50 15.19
N VAL A 249 -18.50 -4.87 15.49
CA VAL A 249 -19.11 -4.64 16.82
C VAL A 249 -18.31 -5.39 17.90
N ILE A 250 -18.06 -6.69 17.70
CA ILE A 250 -17.29 -7.50 18.66
C ILE A 250 -15.90 -6.89 18.89
N LYS A 251 -15.13 -6.60 17.82
CA LYS A 251 -13.81 -5.98 17.94
C LYS A 251 -13.84 -4.56 18.50
N GLY A 252 -14.95 -3.84 18.32
CA GLY A 252 -15.14 -2.50 18.89
C GLY A 252 -15.37 -2.53 20.39
N LEU A 253 -16.03 -3.56 20.89
CA LEU A 253 -16.32 -3.79 22.30
C LEU A 253 -15.16 -4.48 23.02
N THR A 254 -14.22 -5.12 22.29
CA THR A 254 -13.07 -5.81 22.88
C THR A 254 -11.99 -4.81 23.31
N PRO A 255 -11.62 -4.74 24.60
CA PRO A 255 -10.56 -3.88 25.09
C PRO A 255 -9.22 -4.17 24.39
N SER A 256 -8.43 -3.11 24.11
CA SER A 256 -7.16 -3.23 23.37
C SER A 256 -6.13 -4.15 24.03
N PHE A 257 -6.13 -4.25 25.37
CA PHE A 257 -5.23 -5.14 26.09
C PHE A 257 -5.50 -6.63 25.82
N ILE A 258 -6.77 -7.03 25.63
CA ILE A 258 -7.13 -8.42 25.27
C ILE A 258 -6.59 -8.75 23.86
N THR A 259 -6.70 -7.81 22.95
CA THR A 259 -6.16 -7.97 21.58
C THR A 259 -4.64 -8.12 21.59
N LEU A 260 -3.94 -7.39 22.48
CA LEU A 260 -2.49 -7.47 22.65
C LEU A 260 -2.06 -8.81 23.26
N LEU A 261 -2.77 -9.29 24.31
CA LEU A 261 -2.52 -10.58 24.94
C LEU A 261 -2.71 -11.74 23.96
N TYR A 262 -3.78 -11.71 23.18
CA TYR A 262 -4.04 -12.72 22.15
C TYR A 262 -2.93 -12.79 21.09
N ARG A 263 -2.40 -11.64 20.63
CA ARG A 263 -1.29 -11.60 19.67
C ARG A 263 0.03 -12.12 20.27
N LYS A 264 0.33 -11.74 21.53
CA LYS A 264 1.52 -12.27 22.24
C LYS A 264 1.45 -13.79 22.41
N HIS A 265 0.25 -14.32 22.65
CA HIS A 265 0.05 -15.77 22.75
C HIS A 265 0.22 -16.48 21.41
N GLN A 266 -0.29 -15.90 20.31
CA GLN A 266 -0.08 -16.46 18.97
C GLN A 266 1.38 -16.39 18.50
N ALA A 267 2.14 -15.36 18.90
CA ALA A 267 3.54 -15.24 18.56
C ALA A 267 4.44 -16.25 19.32
N LYS A 268 4.00 -16.73 20.50
CA LYS A 268 4.72 -17.75 21.28
C LYS A 268 4.46 -19.19 20.82
N ASN A 269 3.38 -19.41 20.05
CA ASN A 269 2.95 -20.74 19.59
C ASN A 269 3.23 -20.95 18.08
N LYS A 270 4.03 -20.11 17.45
CA LYS A 270 4.62 -20.24 16.13
C LYS A 270 6.12 -20.39 16.19
#